data_98ff31f04ec5bd8bbdc18f60ac148b45
#
_entry.id   98ff31f04ec5bd8bbdc18f60ac148b45
#
_cell.length_a   1.000
_cell.length_b   1.000
_cell.length_c   1.000
_cell.angle_alpha   90.00
_cell.angle_beta   90.00
_cell.angle_gamma   90.00
#
_symmetry.space_group_name_H-M   'P 1'
#
loop_
_entity.id
_entity.type
_entity.pdbx_description
1 polymer ?
#
loop_
_entity_poly.entity_id
_entity_poly.type
_entity_poly.pdbx_seq_one_letter_code
_entity_poly.pdbx_strand_id
1 'polypeptide(L)'
;MTQKIHKVEVKLSIKEISKDKWNELANEINNPFYEWTWLKNLEISKSVSRETGWQPLYFVAYKNKEILGIAPLFLKNHSYGEFIFDQSFARLAQELNLNYYPKLIGMSPYSPVNGYQFLYKKNKEKKEITNFLIKNIERFAITNKILSCNFLYIDESWGNHLKSLGYYEWINSSSEWRSNGEKTFDDFLSRFNSNQRKNIKKERNQLVNKISK
;
A
#
# COMPACT_ATOMS: atom_id res chain seq x y z
N MET A 1 27.74 15.66 -14.65
CA MET A 1 27.52 16.08 -13.26
C MET A 1 26.14 15.61 -12.84
N THR A 2 26.04 14.56 -12.04
CA THR A 2 24.76 14.06 -11.48
C THR A 2 24.28 15.12 -10.49
N GLN A 3 23.21 15.79 -10.84
CA GLN A 3 22.61 16.81 -9.99
C GLN A 3 21.97 16.12 -8.77
N LYS A 4 22.49 16.36 -7.60
CA LYS A 4 22.09 15.76 -6.32
C LYS A 4 20.61 16.03 -5.98
N ILE A 5 19.90 14.99 -5.49
CA ILE A 5 18.62 15.13 -4.79
C ILE A 5 18.92 15.91 -3.49
N HIS A 6 18.17 17.00 -3.24
CA HIS A 6 18.56 17.93 -2.20
C HIS A 6 17.78 17.80 -0.90
N LYS A 7 16.50 17.35 -0.95
CA LYS A 7 15.60 17.46 0.19
C LYS A 7 14.51 16.40 0.16
N VAL A 8 14.14 15.88 1.33
CA VAL A 8 12.87 15.16 1.54
C VAL A 8 12.01 15.98 2.48
N GLU A 9 10.76 16.19 2.13
CA GLU A 9 9.71 16.74 3.01
C GLU A 9 8.69 15.66 3.32
N VAL A 10 8.17 15.67 4.55
CA VAL A 10 7.05 14.82 4.94
C VAL A 10 5.78 15.66 4.89
N LYS A 11 4.81 15.21 4.11
CA LYS A 11 3.47 15.80 4.01
C LYS A 11 2.48 14.92 4.77
N LEU A 12 1.58 15.53 5.52
CA LEU A 12 0.62 14.83 6.39
C LEU A 12 -0.76 14.67 5.73
N SER A 13 -0.94 15.24 4.57
CA SER A 13 -2.15 15.11 3.76
C SER A 13 -1.79 15.16 2.28
N ILE A 14 -2.50 14.38 1.46
CA ILE A 14 -2.36 14.42 0.01
C ILE A 14 -2.70 15.81 -0.57
N LYS A 15 -3.52 16.59 0.15
CA LYS A 15 -3.89 17.95 -0.25
C LYS A 15 -2.71 18.92 -0.27
N GLU A 16 -1.61 18.60 0.41
CA GLU A 16 -0.37 19.39 0.39
C GLU A 16 0.43 19.16 -0.90
N ILE A 17 0.02 18.20 -1.72
CA ILE A 17 0.66 17.87 -3.00
C ILE A 17 -0.38 18.11 -4.10
N SER A 18 -0.03 18.89 -5.13
CA SER A 18 -0.97 19.16 -6.21
C SER A 18 -1.35 17.88 -6.95
N LYS A 19 -2.63 17.78 -7.36
CA LYS A 19 -3.16 16.62 -8.10
C LYS A 19 -2.34 16.31 -9.35
N ASP A 20 -2.00 17.34 -10.12
CA ASP A 20 -1.28 17.17 -11.39
C ASP A 20 0.13 16.61 -11.15
N LYS A 21 0.84 17.12 -10.15
CA LYS A 21 2.18 16.64 -9.78
C LYS A 21 2.15 15.22 -9.25
N TRP A 22 1.16 14.89 -8.44
CA TRP A 22 0.98 13.52 -7.95
C TRP A 22 0.70 12.55 -9.09
N ASN A 23 -0.30 12.87 -9.93
CA ASN A 23 -0.73 11.98 -11.00
C ASN A 23 0.34 11.85 -12.11
N GLU A 24 1.17 12.86 -12.36
CA GLU A 24 2.34 12.76 -13.23
C GLU A 24 3.25 11.58 -12.84
N LEU A 25 3.43 11.35 -11.53
CA LEU A 25 4.24 10.25 -11.01
C LEU A 25 3.45 8.94 -10.87
N ALA A 26 2.19 9.01 -10.45
CA ALA A 26 1.35 7.85 -10.20
C ALA A 26 0.92 7.13 -11.48
N ASN A 27 0.72 7.86 -12.58
CA ASN A 27 0.33 7.28 -13.88
C ASN A 27 1.37 6.28 -14.43
N GLU A 28 2.63 6.38 -14.01
CA GLU A 28 3.67 5.42 -14.39
C GLU A 28 3.44 4.01 -13.81
N ILE A 29 2.67 3.90 -12.72
CA ILE A 29 2.34 2.62 -12.07
C ILE A 29 1.09 1.99 -12.68
N ASN A 30 0.21 2.81 -13.28
CA ASN A 30 -1.09 2.38 -13.83
C ASN A 30 -1.93 1.57 -12.82
N ASN A 31 -1.97 2.05 -11.58
CA ASN A 31 -2.73 1.42 -10.50
C ASN A 31 -3.69 2.46 -9.88
N PRO A 32 -5.03 2.28 -10.02
CA PRO A 32 -6.02 3.27 -9.60
C PRO A 32 -6.00 3.55 -8.10
N PHE A 33 -5.50 2.63 -7.29
CA PHE A 33 -5.38 2.80 -5.84
C PHE A 33 -4.26 3.77 -5.43
N TYR A 34 -3.47 4.27 -6.38
CA TYR A 34 -2.47 5.33 -6.17
C TYR A 34 -2.86 6.65 -6.83
N GLU A 35 -4.06 6.77 -7.39
CA GLU A 35 -4.57 8.05 -7.87
C GLU A 35 -4.80 9.05 -6.74
N TRP A 36 -4.47 10.30 -6.98
CA TRP A 36 -4.66 11.39 -6.02
C TRP A 36 -6.10 11.48 -5.51
N THR A 37 -7.08 11.31 -6.41
CA THR A 37 -8.52 11.39 -6.06
C THR A 37 -8.95 10.25 -5.12
N TRP A 38 -8.41 9.03 -5.31
CA TRP A 38 -8.65 7.91 -4.43
C TRP A 38 -8.19 8.21 -3.01
N LEU A 39 -6.91 8.56 -2.86
CA LEU A 39 -6.31 8.83 -1.54
C LEU A 39 -6.93 10.05 -0.86
N LYS A 40 -7.24 11.11 -1.64
CA LYS A 40 -7.95 12.29 -1.11
C LYS A 40 -9.32 11.91 -0.54
N ASN A 41 -10.09 11.06 -1.22
CA ASN A 41 -11.41 10.67 -0.74
C ASN A 41 -11.33 9.83 0.54
N LEU A 42 -10.30 8.98 0.69
CA LEU A 42 -10.05 8.27 1.94
C LEU A 42 -9.72 9.23 3.10
N GLU A 43 -9.00 10.31 2.85
CA GLU A 43 -8.74 11.34 3.86
C GLU A 43 -10.00 12.18 4.16
N ILE A 44 -10.78 12.57 3.14
CA ILE A 44 -12.03 13.36 3.33
C ILE A 44 -13.07 12.56 4.12
N SER A 45 -13.26 11.29 3.80
CA SER A 45 -14.19 10.40 4.50
C SER A 45 -13.71 10.06 5.93
N LYS A 46 -12.50 10.47 6.29
CA LYS A 46 -11.79 10.08 7.52
C LYS A 46 -11.55 8.58 7.67
N SER A 47 -11.70 7.80 6.59
CA SER A 47 -11.30 6.38 6.60
C SER A 47 -9.79 6.25 6.79
N VAL A 48 -9.02 7.19 6.25
CA VAL A 48 -7.59 7.34 6.47
C VAL A 48 -7.37 8.61 7.28
N SER A 49 -7.07 8.43 8.56
CA SER A 49 -6.84 9.52 9.52
C SER A 49 -6.05 9.01 10.72
N ARG A 50 -5.59 9.93 11.57
CA ARG A 50 -4.94 9.58 12.83
C ARG A 50 -5.88 8.81 13.76
N GLU A 51 -7.15 9.18 13.79
CA GLU A 51 -8.20 8.59 14.65
C GLU A 51 -8.48 7.13 14.26
N THR A 52 -8.42 6.81 12.96
CA THR A 52 -8.58 5.44 12.45
C THR A 52 -7.27 4.65 12.45
N GLY A 53 -6.18 5.21 12.99
CA GLY A 53 -4.88 4.57 13.03
C GLY A 53 -4.19 4.44 11.66
N TRP A 54 -4.60 5.24 10.69
CA TRP A 54 -3.99 5.38 9.35
C TRP A 54 -3.54 6.82 9.11
N GLN A 55 -2.55 7.30 9.84
CA GLN A 55 -2.07 8.67 9.64
C GLN A 55 -1.20 8.76 8.37
N PRO A 56 -1.58 9.57 7.35
CA PRO A 56 -0.78 9.72 6.15
C PRO A 56 0.60 10.31 6.45
N LEU A 57 1.61 9.79 5.78
CA LEU A 57 2.99 10.29 5.78
C LEU A 57 3.56 10.15 4.37
N TYR A 58 3.46 11.21 3.57
CA TYR A 58 3.99 11.22 2.21
C TYR A 58 5.41 11.80 2.23
N PHE A 59 6.42 10.95 2.01
CA PHE A 59 7.81 11.41 1.88
C PHE A 59 8.05 11.87 0.45
N VAL A 60 8.28 13.15 0.25
CA VAL A 60 8.42 13.78 -1.06
C VAL A 60 9.86 14.19 -1.28
N ALA A 61 10.51 13.58 -2.27
CA ALA A 61 11.88 13.90 -2.68
C ALA A 61 11.91 15.03 -3.71
N TYR A 62 12.69 16.05 -3.44
CA TYR A 62 12.84 17.22 -4.29
C TYR A 62 14.25 17.39 -4.83
N LYS A 63 14.31 17.89 -6.07
CA LYS A 63 15.48 18.49 -6.67
C LYS A 63 15.13 19.93 -7.03
N ASN A 64 15.76 20.90 -6.35
CA ASN A 64 15.31 22.29 -6.39
C ASN A 64 13.84 22.41 -5.93
N LYS A 65 12.92 22.78 -6.83
CA LYS A 65 11.49 22.86 -6.57
C LYS A 65 10.68 21.75 -7.25
N GLU A 66 11.36 20.84 -7.94
CA GLU A 66 10.74 19.73 -8.69
C GLU A 66 10.61 18.49 -7.83
N ILE A 67 9.44 17.84 -7.87
CA ILE A 67 9.22 16.54 -7.22
C ILE A 67 9.80 15.45 -8.13
N LEU A 68 10.72 14.67 -7.60
CA LEU A 68 11.34 13.53 -8.31
C LEU A 68 10.70 12.20 -7.95
N GLY A 69 10.22 12.06 -6.72
CA GLY A 69 9.58 10.86 -6.24
C GLY A 69 8.83 11.07 -4.96
N ILE A 70 7.86 10.20 -4.71
CA ILE A 70 7.02 10.21 -3.51
C ILE A 70 6.95 8.79 -2.97
N ALA A 71 7.16 8.62 -1.66
CA ALA A 71 6.86 7.41 -0.94
C ALA A 71 5.55 7.60 -0.16
N PRO A 72 4.43 7.01 -0.62
CA PRO A 72 3.17 7.03 0.10
C PRO A 72 3.24 6.06 1.28
N LEU A 73 3.38 6.58 2.49
CA LEU A 73 3.40 5.79 3.72
C LEU A 73 2.27 6.21 4.66
N PHE A 74 2.04 5.34 5.64
CA PHE A 74 1.08 5.60 6.73
C PHE A 74 1.71 5.19 8.05
N LEU A 75 1.50 6.01 9.08
CA LEU A 75 1.82 5.65 10.46
C LEU A 75 0.62 4.90 11.02
N LYS A 76 0.85 3.65 11.43
CA LYS A 76 -0.19 2.72 11.86
C LYS A 76 -0.11 2.43 13.35
N ASN A 77 -1.25 2.57 14.04
CA ASN A 77 -1.37 2.23 15.46
C ASN A 77 -1.87 0.79 15.71
N HIS A 78 -2.21 0.06 14.65
CA HIS A 78 -2.70 -1.31 14.66
C HIS A 78 -2.54 -1.92 13.26
N SER A 79 -2.76 -3.23 13.09
CA SER A 79 -2.63 -3.93 11.80
C SER A 79 -3.97 -4.15 11.05
N TYR A 80 -5.07 -3.54 11.50
CA TYR A 80 -6.34 -3.66 10.79
C TYR A 80 -6.31 -2.95 9.44
N GLY A 81 -6.90 -3.60 8.42
CA GLY A 81 -7.00 -3.09 7.06
C GLY A 81 -5.74 -3.27 6.21
N GLU A 82 -4.72 -3.97 6.74
CA GLU A 82 -3.51 -4.34 6.02
C GLU A 82 -3.64 -5.71 5.34
N PHE A 83 -4.52 -6.57 5.87
CA PHE A 83 -4.70 -7.96 5.43
C PHE A 83 -3.43 -8.82 5.53
N ILE A 84 -2.51 -8.40 6.41
CA ILE A 84 -1.32 -9.14 6.81
C ILE A 84 -1.46 -9.50 8.29
N PHE A 85 -1.21 -10.77 8.62
CA PHE A 85 -1.42 -11.31 9.98
C PHE A 85 -0.10 -11.32 10.75
N ASP A 86 0.30 -10.16 11.24
CA ASP A 86 1.59 -9.92 11.91
C ASP A 86 1.53 -9.97 13.45
N GLN A 87 0.49 -10.59 14.02
CA GLN A 87 0.28 -10.67 15.47
C GLN A 87 1.42 -11.38 16.20
N SER A 88 2.13 -12.30 15.54
CA SER A 88 3.32 -12.96 16.10
C SER A 88 4.45 -11.98 16.35
N PHE A 89 4.67 -11.03 15.44
CA PHE A 89 5.68 -9.97 15.62
C PHE A 89 5.30 -9.00 16.73
N ALA A 90 4.01 -8.64 16.82
CA ALA A 90 3.51 -7.78 17.91
C ALA A 90 3.70 -8.45 19.27
N ARG A 91 3.43 -9.76 19.38
CA ARG A 91 3.65 -10.55 20.60
C ARG A 91 5.14 -10.62 20.95
N LEU A 92 6.00 -10.95 19.98
CA LEU A 92 7.44 -10.99 20.21
C LEU A 92 7.99 -9.63 20.68
N ALA A 93 7.54 -8.54 20.08
CA ALA A 93 7.94 -7.21 20.54
C ALA A 93 7.51 -6.96 22.00
N GLN A 94 6.30 -7.36 22.36
CA GLN A 94 5.82 -7.26 23.75
C GLN A 94 6.69 -8.08 24.72
N GLU A 95 7.06 -9.31 24.38
CA GLU A 95 7.94 -10.16 25.17
C GLU A 95 9.34 -9.53 25.36
N LEU A 96 9.80 -8.76 24.38
CA LEU A 96 11.05 -8.03 24.42
C LEU A 96 10.93 -6.62 25.03
N ASN A 97 9.77 -6.23 25.56
CA ASN A 97 9.48 -4.89 26.07
C ASN A 97 9.70 -3.78 25.01
N LEU A 98 9.40 -4.08 23.74
CA LEU A 98 9.46 -3.14 22.64
C LEU A 98 8.05 -2.73 22.18
N ASN A 99 7.89 -1.48 21.77
CA ASN A 99 6.65 -0.97 21.22
C ASN A 99 6.53 -1.34 19.72
N TYR A 100 5.72 -2.35 19.39
CA TYR A 100 5.46 -2.72 18.00
C TYR A 100 4.73 -1.61 17.23
N TYR A 101 3.82 -0.93 17.89
CA TYR A 101 3.10 0.22 17.35
C TYR A 101 3.57 1.52 18.00
N PRO A 102 3.56 2.66 17.25
CA PRO A 102 3.21 2.75 15.85
C PRO A 102 4.28 2.14 14.93
N LYS A 103 3.85 1.69 13.72
CA LYS A 103 4.74 1.20 12.66
C LYS A 103 4.52 1.98 11.35
N LEU A 104 5.51 2.02 10.48
CA LEU A 104 5.37 2.58 9.13
C LEU A 104 4.91 1.51 8.15
N ILE A 105 3.91 1.83 7.33
CA ILE A 105 3.38 0.94 6.30
C ILE A 105 3.34 1.64 4.95
N GLY A 106 3.89 0.98 3.94
CA GLY A 106 3.73 1.34 2.53
C GLY A 106 2.78 0.36 1.84
N MET A 107 1.57 0.81 1.53
CA MET A 107 0.56 0.11 0.74
C MET A 107 -0.56 1.07 0.37
N SER A 108 -1.48 0.67 -0.52
CA SER A 108 -2.76 1.38 -0.63
C SER A 108 -3.67 1.01 0.54
N PRO A 109 -4.22 1.99 1.29
CA PRO A 109 -5.06 1.71 2.44
C PRO A 109 -6.26 0.83 2.09
N TYR A 110 -6.53 -0.17 2.95
CA TYR A 110 -7.65 -1.11 2.82
C TYR A 110 -7.71 -1.89 1.51
N SER A 111 -6.63 -1.88 0.71
CA SER A 111 -6.61 -2.48 -0.63
C SER A 111 -5.41 -3.42 -0.77
N PRO A 112 -5.61 -4.75 -0.60
CA PRO A 112 -4.55 -5.75 -0.72
C PRO A 112 -4.23 -6.03 -2.20
N VAL A 113 -3.76 -5.01 -2.90
CA VAL A 113 -3.49 -5.04 -4.35
C VAL A 113 -2.00 -4.97 -4.59
N ASN A 114 -1.48 -5.94 -5.34
CA ASN A 114 -0.07 -5.98 -5.71
C ASN A 114 0.35 -4.76 -6.55
N GLY A 115 1.63 -4.45 -6.49
CA GLY A 115 2.25 -3.40 -7.28
C GLY A 115 2.62 -2.14 -6.49
N TYR A 116 2.68 -2.22 -5.14
CA TYR A 116 3.20 -1.10 -4.36
C TYR A 116 4.68 -0.86 -4.70
N GLN A 117 4.98 0.37 -4.99
CA GLN A 117 6.31 0.94 -5.11
C GLN A 117 6.22 2.44 -4.84
N PHE A 118 7.36 3.12 -4.74
CA PHE A 118 7.33 4.57 -4.71
C PHE A 118 6.93 5.14 -6.07
N LEU A 119 6.35 6.32 -6.06
CA LEU A 119 5.98 7.05 -7.27
C LEU A 119 7.20 7.79 -7.79
N TYR A 120 7.48 7.69 -9.07
CA TYR A 120 8.65 8.31 -9.68
C TYR A 120 8.27 9.13 -10.90
N LYS A 121 8.99 10.20 -11.10
CA LYS A 121 9.01 10.81 -12.42
C LYS A 121 9.65 9.84 -13.41
N LYS A 122 9.17 9.82 -14.65
CA LYS A 122 9.71 8.99 -15.73
C LYS A 122 11.16 9.36 -16.00
N ASN A 123 12.07 8.69 -15.35
CA ASN A 123 13.50 8.92 -15.48
C ASN A 123 14.31 7.64 -15.23
N LYS A 124 15.61 7.71 -15.53
CA LYS A 124 16.54 6.59 -15.34
C LYS A 124 17.05 6.43 -13.88
N GLU A 125 16.67 7.33 -12.98
CA GLU A 125 17.25 7.44 -11.62
C GLU A 125 16.38 6.81 -10.53
N LYS A 126 15.44 5.90 -10.88
CA LYS A 126 14.51 5.26 -9.92
C LYS A 126 15.23 4.68 -8.70
N LYS A 127 16.33 3.95 -8.91
CA LYS A 127 17.11 3.34 -7.81
C LYS A 127 17.72 4.37 -6.89
N GLU A 128 18.28 5.46 -7.44
CA GLU A 128 18.87 6.53 -6.65
C GLU A 128 17.82 7.25 -5.80
N ILE A 129 16.67 7.57 -6.39
CA ILE A 129 15.54 8.19 -5.68
C ILE A 129 15.01 7.25 -4.59
N THR A 130 14.88 5.93 -4.87
CA THR A 130 14.49 4.94 -3.87
C THR A 130 15.45 4.93 -2.70
N ASN A 131 16.74 4.81 -2.96
CA ASN A 131 17.77 4.79 -1.91
C ASN A 131 17.74 6.04 -1.05
N PHE A 132 17.53 7.20 -1.69
CA PHE A 132 17.45 8.46 -0.97
C PHE A 132 16.20 8.56 -0.10
N LEU A 133 15.04 8.15 -0.60
CA LEU A 133 13.78 8.09 0.16
C LEU A 133 13.90 7.10 1.32
N ILE A 134 14.36 5.87 1.09
CA ILE A 134 14.55 4.84 2.11
C ILE A 134 15.43 5.37 3.25
N LYS A 135 16.58 5.93 2.94
CA LYS A 135 17.47 6.50 3.95
C LYS A 135 16.81 7.58 4.81
N ASN A 136 15.93 8.38 4.22
CA ASN A 136 15.22 9.42 4.97
C ASN A 136 14.04 8.84 5.79
N ILE A 137 13.36 7.80 5.28
CA ILE A 137 12.33 7.06 6.00
C ILE A 137 12.94 6.35 7.22
N GLU A 138 14.07 5.67 7.06
CA GLU A 138 14.78 5.01 8.16
C GLU A 138 15.23 6.02 9.22
N ARG A 139 15.80 7.16 8.81
CA ARG A 139 16.17 8.22 9.73
C ARG A 139 14.94 8.74 10.50
N PHE A 140 13.82 8.94 9.82
CA PHE A 140 12.56 9.34 10.44
C PHE A 140 12.08 8.30 11.45
N ALA A 141 12.12 7.01 11.11
CA ALA A 141 11.73 5.91 11.99
C ALA A 141 12.61 5.87 13.26
N ILE A 142 13.93 5.95 13.11
CA ILE A 142 14.87 5.97 14.23
C ILE A 142 14.62 7.19 15.14
N THR A 143 14.48 8.39 14.54
CA THR A 143 14.28 9.64 15.30
C THR A 143 12.98 9.60 16.10
N ASN A 144 11.93 8.98 15.56
CA ASN A 144 10.61 8.88 16.20
C ASN A 144 10.41 7.57 16.99
N LYS A 145 11.47 6.76 17.17
CA LYS A 145 11.43 5.48 17.90
C LYS A 145 10.39 4.50 17.33
N ILE A 146 10.22 4.50 16.01
CA ILE A 146 9.34 3.57 15.29
C ILE A 146 10.14 2.31 14.99
N LEU A 147 9.66 1.17 15.49
CA LEU A 147 10.41 -0.11 15.46
C LEU A 147 10.48 -0.71 14.06
N SER A 148 9.45 -0.54 13.23
CA SER A 148 9.38 -1.22 11.93
C SER A 148 8.82 -0.34 10.82
N CYS A 149 9.32 -0.62 9.60
CA CYS A 149 8.83 -0.08 8.35
C CYS A 149 8.58 -1.26 7.40
N ASN A 150 7.34 -1.44 6.97
CA ASN A 150 6.93 -2.56 6.14
C ASN A 150 6.34 -2.05 4.83
N PHE A 151 6.73 -2.67 3.72
CA PHE A 151 6.16 -2.41 2.40
C PHE A 151 5.38 -3.65 1.98
N LEU A 152 4.08 -3.50 1.80
CA LEU A 152 3.16 -4.61 1.56
C LEU A 152 2.68 -4.63 0.11
N TYR A 153 2.38 -5.81 -0.43
CA TYR A 153 1.87 -5.99 -1.79
C TYR A 153 2.76 -5.33 -2.85
N ILE A 154 4.06 -5.46 -2.67
CA ILE A 154 5.07 -4.77 -3.47
C ILE A 154 5.14 -5.28 -4.90
N ASP A 155 5.59 -4.42 -5.81
CA ASP A 155 6.07 -4.84 -7.12
C ASP A 155 7.31 -5.73 -6.96
N GLU A 156 7.37 -6.86 -7.68
CA GLU A 156 8.43 -7.85 -7.55
C GLU A 156 9.82 -7.26 -7.89
N SER A 157 9.89 -6.49 -8.97
CA SER A 157 11.15 -5.90 -9.42
C SER A 157 11.67 -4.87 -8.40
N TRP A 158 10.76 -4.12 -7.81
CA TRP A 158 11.07 -3.17 -6.75
C TRP A 158 11.47 -3.88 -5.44
N GLY A 159 10.80 -5.02 -5.12
CA GLY A 159 11.14 -5.87 -3.98
C GLY A 159 12.57 -6.41 -4.04
N ASN A 160 13.03 -6.83 -5.22
CA ASN A 160 14.41 -7.26 -5.43
C ASN A 160 15.42 -6.14 -5.15
N HIS A 161 15.08 -4.89 -5.45
CA HIS A 161 15.91 -3.76 -5.09
C HIS A 161 15.93 -3.53 -3.57
N LEU A 162 14.79 -3.63 -2.88
CA LEU A 162 14.73 -3.51 -1.41
C LEU A 162 15.58 -4.57 -0.69
N LYS A 163 15.59 -5.82 -1.19
CA LYS A 163 16.47 -6.87 -0.65
C LYS A 163 17.94 -6.45 -0.73
N SER A 164 18.37 -5.78 -1.80
CA SER A 164 19.74 -5.26 -1.92
C SER A 164 20.06 -4.14 -0.92
N LEU A 165 19.04 -3.52 -0.31
CA LEU A 165 19.16 -2.53 0.75
C LEU A 165 19.05 -3.12 2.17
N GLY A 166 18.94 -4.45 2.30
CA GLY A 166 18.87 -5.15 3.58
C GLY A 166 17.46 -5.41 4.12
N TYR A 167 16.42 -5.19 3.31
CA TYR A 167 15.05 -5.54 3.69
C TYR A 167 14.82 -7.04 3.57
N TYR A 168 14.10 -7.61 4.54
CA TYR A 168 13.69 -9.01 4.53
C TYR A 168 12.37 -9.16 3.78
N GLU A 169 12.28 -10.22 2.99
CA GLU A 169 11.06 -10.58 2.27
C GLU A 169 10.19 -11.50 3.12
N TRP A 170 8.92 -11.20 3.19
CA TRP A 170 7.91 -12.07 3.77
C TRP A 170 6.90 -12.46 2.69
N ILE A 171 6.87 -13.75 2.35
CA ILE A 171 6.01 -14.29 1.30
C ILE A 171 4.72 -14.79 1.94
N ASN A 172 3.59 -14.35 1.41
CA ASN A 172 2.25 -14.83 1.76
C ASN A 172 1.58 -15.44 0.54
N SER A 173 0.76 -16.48 0.77
CA SER A 173 -0.07 -17.08 -0.27
C SER A 173 -1.36 -16.29 -0.43
N SER A 174 -1.78 -16.05 -1.66
CA SER A 174 -3.10 -15.52 -1.98
C SER A 174 -3.78 -16.40 -3.02
N SER A 175 -5.12 -16.36 -3.04
CA SER A 175 -5.91 -17.05 -4.06
C SER A 175 -6.44 -16.03 -5.05
N GLU A 176 -6.28 -16.32 -6.32
CA GLU A 176 -6.79 -15.51 -7.42
C GLU A 176 -7.80 -16.32 -8.23
N TRP A 177 -8.93 -15.71 -8.50
CA TRP A 177 -9.86 -16.25 -9.47
C TRP A 177 -9.68 -15.56 -10.82
N ARG A 178 -9.50 -16.36 -11.87
CA ARG A 178 -9.40 -15.83 -13.25
C ARG A 178 -10.59 -16.31 -14.06
N SER A 179 -11.23 -15.41 -14.78
CA SER A 179 -12.25 -15.76 -15.76
C SER A 179 -11.61 -16.49 -16.94
N ASN A 180 -12.27 -17.56 -17.38
CA ASN A 180 -11.94 -18.25 -18.65
C ASN A 180 -12.81 -17.76 -19.81
N GLY A 181 -13.37 -16.53 -19.70
CA GLY A 181 -14.23 -15.95 -20.71
C GLY A 181 -15.72 -16.20 -20.47
N GLU A 182 -16.11 -16.57 -19.25
CA GLU A 182 -17.51 -16.66 -18.86
C GLU A 182 -18.21 -15.33 -19.06
N LYS A 183 -19.35 -15.35 -19.77
CA LYS A 183 -20.14 -14.16 -20.05
C LYS A 183 -21.33 -14.03 -19.11
N THR A 184 -21.76 -15.13 -18.51
CA THR A 184 -22.94 -15.18 -17.63
C THR A 184 -22.59 -15.87 -16.31
N PHE A 185 -23.45 -15.68 -15.31
CA PHE A 185 -23.32 -16.41 -14.04
C PHE A 185 -23.55 -17.93 -14.20
N ASP A 186 -24.36 -18.34 -15.14
CA ASP A 186 -24.58 -19.77 -15.42
C ASP A 186 -23.35 -20.38 -16.11
N ASP A 187 -22.64 -19.66 -16.96
CA ASP A 187 -21.35 -20.08 -17.51
C ASP A 187 -20.33 -20.29 -16.37
N PHE A 188 -20.25 -19.34 -15.45
CA PHE A 188 -19.42 -19.48 -14.25
C PHE A 188 -19.81 -20.72 -13.44
N LEU A 189 -21.10 -20.94 -13.18
CA LEU A 189 -21.56 -22.08 -12.43
C LEU A 189 -21.27 -23.43 -13.12
N SER A 190 -21.20 -23.45 -14.44
CA SER A 190 -20.92 -24.67 -15.21
C SER A 190 -19.55 -25.31 -14.87
N ARG A 191 -18.62 -24.52 -14.33
CA ARG A 191 -17.27 -24.97 -13.91
C ARG A 191 -17.27 -25.80 -12.61
N PHE A 192 -18.37 -25.79 -11.87
CA PHE A 192 -18.47 -26.44 -10.56
C PHE A 192 -19.27 -27.75 -10.66
N ASN A 193 -19.01 -28.67 -9.75
CA ASN A 193 -19.84 -29.87 -9.63
C ASN A 193 -21.26 -29.51 -9.11
N SER A 194 -22.17 -30.47 -9.16
CA SER A 194 -23.58 -30.27 -8.82
C SER A 194 -23.81 -29.77 -7.39
N ASN A 195 -23.03 -30.26 -6.42
CA ASN A 195 -23.12 -29.85 -5.02
C ASN A 195 -22.65 -28.42 -4.81
N GLN A 196 -21.54 -28.06 -5.43
CA GLN A 196 -21.00 -26.70 -5.38
C GLN A 196 -21.97 -25.69 -6.02
N ARG A 197 -22.52 -26.01 -7.20
CA ARG A 197 -23.53 -25.19 -7.86
C ARG A 197 -24.76 -24.96 -6.97
N LYS A 198 -25.25 -26.01 -6.32
CA LYS A 198 -26.39 -25.93 -5.39
C LYS A 198 -26.10 -25.01 -4.22
N ASN A 199 -24.92 -25.13 -3.63
CA ASN A 199 -24.51 -24.28 -2.51
C ASN A 199 -24.39 -22.81 -2.91
N ILE A 200 -23.70 -22.53 -4.01
CA ILE A 200 -23.53 -21.15 -4.53
C ILE A 200 -24.91 -20.51 -4.82
N LYS A 201 -25.82 -21.24 -5.48
CA LYS A 201 -27.19 -20.76 -5.75
C LYS A 201 -27.96 -20.50 -4.45
N LYS A 202 -27.85 -21.39 -3.46
CA LYS A 202 -28.51 -21.24 -2.16
C LYS A 202 -28.03 -19.97 -1.43
N GLU A 203 -26.73 -19.78 -1.33
CA GLU A 203 -26.13 -18.59 -0.68
C GLU A 203 -26.56 -17.30 -1.36
N ARG A 204 -26.49 -17.25 -2.70
CA ARG A 204 -26.94 -16.09 -3.47
C ARG A 204 -28.44 -15.77 -3.25
N ASN A 205 -29.30 -16.78 -3.25
CA ASN A 205 -30.73 -16.57 -3.00
C ASN A 205 -31.03 -16.10 -1.57
N GLN A 206 -30.27 -16.58 -0.58
CA GLN A 206 -30.38 -16.09 0.79
C GLN A 206 -30.01 -14.60 0.91
N LEU A 207 -29.00 -14.15 0.16
CA LEU A 207 -28.60 -12.74 0.14
C LEU A 207 -29.70 -11.87 -0.50
N VAL A 208 -30.21 -12.27 -1.68
CA VAL A 208 -31.30 -11.55 -2.38
C VAL A 208 -32.51 -11.40 -1.47
N ASN A 209 -32.92 -12.48 -0.81
CA ASN A 209 -34.09 -12.46 0.10
C ASN A 209 -33.90 -11.57 1.35
N LYS A 210 -32.64 -11.29 1.75
CA LYS A 210 -32.34 -10.38 2.87
C LYS A 210 -32.30 -8.91 2.46
N ILE A 211 -31.94 -8.62 1.21
CA ILE A 211 -31.87 -7.25 0.69
C ILE A 211 -33.25 -6.75 0.23
N SER A 212 -34.15 -7.66 -0.13
CA SER A 212 -35.49 -7.34 -0.58
C SER A 212 -36.51 -7.12 0.56
N LYS A 213 -36.06 -7.12 1.81
CA LYS A 213 -36.81 -6.76 3.02
C LYS A 213 -36.28 -5.43 3.58
#